data_9969544ddf25bc5558d843eff56f1cb4
#
_entry.id   9969544ddf25bc5558d843eff56f1cb4
#
_cell.length_a   1.000
_cell.length_b   1.000
_cell.length_c   1.000
_cell.angle_alpha   90.00
_cell.angle_beta   90.00
_cell.angle_gamma   90.00
#
_symmetry.space_group_name_H-M   'P 1'
#
loop_
_entity.id
_entity.type
_entity.pdbx_description
1 polymer ?
#
loop_
_entity_poly.entity_id
_entity_poly.type
_entity_poly.pdbx_seq_one_letter_code
_entity_poly.pdbx_strand_id
1 'polypeptide(L)'
;MDRWKIDLFTLRGFSILMEERNVSRAAFKLGLKQPTMSRMLAKLRAYFDDPLLVWSGGHMVPTPRAILLESEIHQVLATMERLSSSPQEFDPKTSGLTIRLAATGYTENVFLARVMSEVAVRAPGVQLEIRPPDRLHDTSALEKGEVDFLVGWNVTPAPVLRSRVLFTDELVCIARAGHPALEDGLSYERYVALPHVQFDTPSKTTTELLLHERLAQRGDRPFVQFRVQNLLTVAEIVANSDLIATVSKRFVISYLQQYQLSIAELPVRLPVMQNRAWWHERMHREPYSHWFRSLLAEIGKTM
;
A
#
# COMPACT_ATOMS: atom_id res chain seq x y z
N MET A 1 7.70 45.87 -6.96
CA MET A 1 6.48 45.76 -6.16
C MET A 1 6.39 44.32 -5.68
N ASP A 2 6.39 44.09 -4.35
CA ASP A 2 6.42 42.76 -3.78
C ASP A 2 5.03 42.14 -3.94
N ARG A 3 4.87 41.24 -4.89
CA ARG A 3 3.58 40.63 -5.30
C ARG A 3 2.95 39.69 -4.24
N TRP A 4 3.62 39.46 -3.09
CA TRP A 4 3.20 38.51 -2.06
C TRP A 4 2.75 39.20 -0.75
N LYS A 5 2.37 40.47 -0.78
CA LYS A 5 1.97 41.22 0.42
C LYS A 5 0.51 41.08 0.86
N ILE A 6 -0.27 40.23 0.20
CA ILE A 6 -1.67 39.97 0.57
C ILE A 6 -1.80 38.57 1.18
N ASP A 7 -2.47 38.46 2.29
CA ASP A 7 -2.73 37.21 2.99
C ASP A 7 -4.17 36.73 2.73
N LEU A 8 -4.40 35.43 2.98
CA LEU A 8 -5.71 34.80 2.76
C LEU A 8 -6.83 35.41 3.60
N PHE A 9 -6.51 35.89 4.81
CA PHE A 9 -7.51 36.56 5.64
C PHE A 9 -7.95 37.89 5.00
N THR A 10 -7.03 38.62 4.39
CA THR A 10 -7.35 39.83 3.61
C THR A 10 -8.18 39.51 2.38
N LEU A 11 -7.91 38.40 1.66
CA LEU A 11 -8.75 37.95 0.52
C LEU A 11 -10.15 37.53 0.97
N ARG A 12 -10.27 36.86 2.12
CA ARG A 12 -11.59 36.56 2.72
C ARG A 12 -12.34 37.85 3.09
N GLY A 13 -11.62 38.85 3.58
CA GLY A 13 -12.19 40.17 3.82
C GLY A 13 -12.74 40.82 2.56
N PHE A 14 -12.04 40.71 1.42
CA PHE A 14 -12.53 41.16 0.14
C PHE A 14 -13.85 40.44 -0.24
N SER A 15 -13.91 39.14 -0.17
CA SER A 15 -15.11 38.36 -0.51
C SER A 15 -16.32 38.82 0.31
N ILE A 16 -16.16 39.01 1.63
CA ILE A 16 -17.24 39.48 2.49
C ILE A 16 -17.63 40.94 2.20
N LEU A 17 -16.67 41.80 1.84
CA LEU A 17 -16.94 43.17 1.43
C LEU A 17 -17.79 43.21 0.12
N MET A 18 -17.49 42.33 -0.82
CA MET A 18 -18.28 42.20 -2.08
C MET A 18 -19.69 41.72 -1.80
N GLU A 19 -19.86 40.79 -0.90
CA GLU A 19 -21.19 40.25 -0.49
C GLU A 19 -22.02 41.32 0.25
N GLU A 20 -21.42 41.93 1.30
CA GLU A 20 -22.14 42.84 2.20
C GLU A 20 -22.31 44.26 1.64
N ARG A 21 -21.44 44.68 0.75
CA ARG A 21 -21.37 46.05 0.18
C ARG A 21 -21.49 47.14 1.25
N ASN A 22 -20.97 46.81 2.44
CA ASN A 22 -21.02 47.67 3.62
C ASN A 22 -19.88 47.32 4.58
N VAL A 23 -19.00 48.27 4.87
CA VAL A 23 -17.79 48.02 5.69
C VAL A 23 -18.13 47.61 7.12
N SER A 24 -19.20 48.20 7.72
CA SER A 24 -19.57 47.87 9.09
C SER A 24 -20.17 46.46 9.19
N ARG A 25 -21.01 46.05 8.25
CA ARG A 25 -21.58 44.70 8.19
C ARG A 25 -20.50 43.67 7.90
N ALA A 26 -19.60 43.96 6.94
CA ALA A 26 -18.48 43.10 6.64
C ALA A 26 -17.54 42.92 7.86
N ALA A 27 -17.29 43.99 8.62
CA ALA A 27 -16.52 43.91 9.86
C ALA A 27 -17.20 42.99 10.88
N PHE A 28 -18.49 43.16 11.10
CA PHE A 28 -19.28 42.32 12.01
C PHE A 28 -19.22 40.84 11.62
N LYS A 29 -19.40 40.53 10.34
CA LYS A 29 -19.37 39.15 9.78
C LYS A 29 -18.02 38.46 9.95
N LEU A 30 -16.92 39.26 9.94
CA LEU A 30 -15.55 38.76 10.20
C LEU A 30 -15.15 38.80 11.68
N GLY A 31 -16.00 39.26 12.58
CA GLY A 31 -15.64 39.45 14.00
C GLY A 31 -14.61 40.57 14.23
N LEU A 32 -14.55 41.55 13.33
CA LEU A 32 -13.61 42.67 13.38
C LEU A 32 -14.29 43.97 13.79
N LYS A 33 -13.47 44.93 14.27
CA LYS A 33 -13.91 46.32 14.42
C LYS A 33 -13.90 47.03 13.06
N GLN A 34 -14.88 47.91 12.83
CA GLN A 34 -15.03 48.67 11.56
C GLN A 34 -13.74 49.39 11.12
N PRO A 35 -12.91 50.02 12.00
CA PRO A 35 -11.65 50.62 11.58
C PRO A 35 -10.64 49.62 11.00
N THR A 36 -10.67 48.37 11.47
CA THR A 36 -9.78 47.30 10.96
C THR A 36 -10.22 46.88 9.56
N MET A 37 -11.52 46.71 9.33
CA MET A 37 -12.04 46.41 8.00
C MET A 37 -11.80 47.57 7.00
N SER A 38 -11.93 48.81 7.44
CA SER A 38 -11.59 49.97 6.60
C SER A 38 -10.12 49.98 6.19
N ARG A 39 -9.20 49.66 7.11
CA ARG A 39 -7.76 49.52 6.79
C ARG A 39 -7.51 48.35 5.83
N MET A 40 -8.24 47.24 6.03
CA MET A 40 -8.16 46.09 5.10
C MET A 40 -8.62 46.49 3.68
N LEU A 41 -9.74 47.18 3.54
CA LEU A 41 -10.19 47.70 2.25
C LEU A 41 -9.18 48.64 1.64
N ALA A 42 -8.58 49.53 2.42
CA ALA A 42 -7.50 50.42 1.92
C ALA A 42 -6.28 49.66 1.43
N LYS A 43 -5.87 48.56 2.16
CA LYS A 43 -4.79 47.67 1.73
C LYS A 43 -5.12 46.95 0.43
N LEU A 44 -6.37 46.46 0.27
CA LEU A 44 -6.85 45.81 -0.96
C LEU A 44 -6.85 46.77 -2.16
N ARG A 45 -7.33 48.01 -1.97
CA ARG A 45 -7.31 49.08 -2.98
C ARG A 45 -5.91 49.35 -3.47
N ALA A 46 -4.97 49.53 -2.54
CA ALA A 46 -3.56 49.75 -2.88
C ALA A 46 -2.91 48.58 -3.59
N TYR A 47 -3.29 47.35 -3.22
CA TYR A 47 -2.74 46.14 -3.82
C TYR A 47 -3.23 45.90 -5.24
N PHE A 48 -4.54 46.09 -5.49
CA PHE A 48 -5.16 45.86 -6.80
C PHE A 48 -5.13 47.12 -7.70
N ASP A 49 -4.66 48.24 -7.17
CA ASP A 49 -4.70 49.53 -7.83
C ASP A 49 -6.10 49.88 -8.38
N ASP A 50 -7.11 49.66 -7.55
CA ASP A 50 -8.52 49.84 -7.90
C ASP A 50 -9.34 50.22 -6.65
N PRO A 51 -10.35 51.13 -6.78
CA PRO A 51 -11.23 51.49 -5.69
C PRO A 51 -12.04 50.32 -5.11
N LEU A 52 -12.22 49.24 -5.87
CA LEU A 52 -12.96 48.02 -5.58
C LEU A 52 -14.44 48.25 -5.25
N LEU A 53 -14.73 49.08 -4.31
CA LEU A 53 -16.07 49.50 -3.92
C LEU A 53 -16.15 51.01 -3.87
N VAL A 54 -17.08 51.61 -4.63
CA VAL A 54 -17.32 53.04 -4.73
C VAL A 54 -18.71 53.38 -4.19
N TRP A 55 -18.85 54.59 -3.62
CA TRP A 55 -20.13 55.06 -3.10
C TRP A 55 -21.00 55.62 -4.26
N SER A 56 -22.18 55.07 -4.46
CA SER A 56 -23.14 55.47 -5.48
C SER A 56 -24.58 55.26 -5.01
N GLY A 57 -25.44 56.25 -5.13
CA GLY A 57 -26.87 56.14 -4.79
C GLY A 57 -27.16 55.77 -3.35
N GLY A 58 -26.30 56.16 -2.37
CA GLY A 58 -26.49 55.85 -0.95
C GLY A 58 -25.98 54.48 -0.50
N HIS A 59 -25.30 53.71 -1.38
CA HIS A 59 -24.73 52.39 -1.05
C HIS A 59 -23.40 52.18 -1.78
N MET A 60 -22.63 51.16 -1.35
CA MET A 60 -21.37 50.80 -2.01
C MET A 60 -21.62 49.88 -3.19
N VAL A 61 -21.01 50.20 -4.35
CA VAL A 61 -21.15 49.44 -5.60
C VAL A 61 -19.74 48.94 -6.02
N PRO A 62 -19.61 47.69 -6.44
CA PRO A 62 -18.36 47.13 -6.88
C PRO A 62 -17.94 47.74 -8.24
N THR A 63 -16.64 47.92 -8.42
CA THR A 63 -16.07 48.26 -9.72
C THR A 63 -16.12 47.08 -10.68
N PRO A 64 -16.05 47.27 -12.01
CA PRO A 64 -15.94 46.14 -12.94
C PRO A 64 -14.72 45.24 -12.65
N ARG A 65 -13.61 45.84 -12.21
CA ARG A 65 -12.43 45.07 -11.81
C ARG A 65 -12.67 44.23 -10.56
N ALA A 66 -13.38 44.77 -9.56
CA ALA A 66 -13.73 44.03 -8.36
C ALA A 66 -14.60 42.80 -8.66
N ILE A 67 -15.55 42.89 -9.61
CA ILE A 67 -16.38 41.80 -10.06
C ILE A 67 -15.53 40.68 -10.69
N LEU A 68 -14.57 41.03 -11.54
CA LEU A 68 -13.64 40.05 -12.12
C LEU A 68 -12.78 39.37 -11.06
N LEU A 69 -12.23 40.14 -10.10
CA LEU A 69 -11.43 39.62 -8.99
C LEU A 69 -12.21 38.72 -8.06
N GLU A 70 -13.51 38.94 -7.89
CA GLU A 70 -14.38 38.14 -7.01
C GLU A 70 -14.36 36.67 -7.39
N SER A 71 -14.50 36.35 -8.68
CA SER A 71 -14.45 34.97 -9.19
C SER A 71 -13.09 34.30 -8.89
N GLU A 72 -12.00 34.98 -9.19
CA GLU A 72 -10.64 34.47 -8.98
C GLU A 72 -10.32 34.26 -7.50
N ILE A 73 -10.72 35.21 -6.67
CA ILE A 73 -10.51 35.13 -5.21
C ILE A 73 -11.34 34.01 -4.59
N HIS A 74 -12.58 33.79 -5.04
CA HIS A 74 -13.39 32.65 -4.61
C HIS A 74 -12.72 31.32 -4.95
N GLN A 75 -12.11 31.17 -6.13
CA GLN A 75 -11.40 29.95 -6.49
C GLN A 75 -10.18 29.72 -5.59
N VAL A 76 -9.42 30.76 -5.25
CA VAL A 76 -8.28 30.67 -4.33
C VAL A 76 -8.74 30.23 -2.94
N LEU A 77 -9.79 30.85 -2.39
CA LEU A 77 -10.34 30.54 -1.08
C LEU A 77 -10.88 29.09 -1.03
N ALA A 78 -11.65 28.68 -2.03
CA ALA A 78 -12.16 27.31 -2.16
C ALA A 78 -11.02 26.26 -2.26
N THR A 79 -9.93 26.61 -2.95
CA THR A 79 -8.75 25.75 -3.01
C THR A 79 -8.08 25.61 -1.65
N MET A 80 -7.96 26.70 -0.89
CA MET A 80 -7.42 26.67 0.47
C MET A 80 -8.31 25.92 1.44
N GLU A 81 -9.62 26.04 1.33
CA GLU A 81 -10.57 25.23 2.12
C GLU A 81 -10.40 23.75 1.84
N ARG A 82 -10.25 23.35 0.57
CA ARG A 82 -9.94 21.95 0.20
C ARG A 82 -8.61 21.45 0.77
N LEU A 83 -7.57 22.28 0.76
CA LEU A 83 -6.28 21.94 1.35
C LEU A 83 -6.32 21.85 2.88
N SER A 84 -7.20 22.63 3.52
CA SER A 84 -7.37 22.70 4.99
C SER A 84 -8.39 21.69 5.51
N SER A 85 -9.26 21.16 4.64
CA SER A 85 -10.16 20.09 5.02
C SER A 85 -9.35 18.84 5.36
N SER A 86 -9.76 18.13 6.41
CA SER A 86 -9.21 16.81 6.74
C SER A 86 -9.17 15.93 5.49
N PRO A 87 -8.22 14.99 5.38
CA PRO A 87 -8.19 14.05 4.27
C PRO A 87 -9.59 13.54 4.02
N GLN A 88 -10.06 13.69 2.78
CA GLN A 88 -11.39 13.27 2.37
C GLN A 88 -11.60 11.83 2.86
N GLU A 89 -12.67 11.55 3.59
CA GLU A 89 -12.97 10.20 4.05
C GLU A 89 -12.86 9.26 2.83
N PHE A 90 -12.01 8.25 2.95
CA PHE A 90 -11.83 7.27 1.90
C PHE A 90 -13.11 6.42 1.81
N ASP A 91 -13.86 6.60 0.74
CA ASP A 91 -14.96 5.71 0.40
C ASP A 91 -14.46 4.68 -0.65
N PRO A 92 -14.34 3.41 -0.29
CA PRO A 92 -13.87 2.39 -1.21
C PRO A 92 -14.75 2.24 -2.45
N LYS A 93 -16.05 2.54 -2.35
CA LYS A 93 -16.99 2.38 -3.48
C LYS A 93 -16.81 3.40 -4.59
N THR A 94 -16.34 4.59 -4.26
CA THR A 94 -16.22 5.73 -5.19
C THR A 94 -14.78 6.12 -5.50
N SER A 95 -13.82 5.56 -4.77
CA SER A 95 -12.40 5.88 -4.94
C SER A 95 -11.81 5.26 -6.19
N GLY A 96 -11.06 6.04 -6.96
CA GLY A 96 -10.28 5.60 -8.13
C GLY A 96 -8.76 5.56 -7.87
N LEU A 97 -8.33 5.48 -6.60
CA LEU A 97 -6.91 5.48 -6.29
C LEU A 97 -6.21 4.17 -6.68
N THR A 98 -4.90 4.24 -6.89
CA THR A 98 -4.04 3.07 -7.11
C THR A 98 -3.30 2.73 -5.83
N ILE A 99 -3.38 1.48 -5.37
CA ILE A 99 -2.60 0.93 -4.25
C ILE A 99 -1.48 0.07 -4.85
N ARG A 100 -0.23 0.37 -4.50
CA ARG A 100 0.95 -0.32 -4.99
C ARG A 100 1.50 -1.27 -3.94
N LEU A 101 1.68 -2.53 -4.33
CA LEU A 101 2.19 -3.58 -3.45
C LEU A 101 3.49 -4.15 -3.99
N ALA A 102 4.41 -4.47 -3.09
CA ALA A 102 5.50 -5.39 -3.38
C ALA A 102 5.16 -6.76 -2.78
N ALA A 103 5.18 -7.81 -3.60
CA ALA A 103 4.92 -9.18 -3.16
C ALA A 103 5.60 -10.19 -4.08
N THR A 104 5.92 -11.38 -3.54
CA THR A 104 6.44 -12.48 -4.34
C THR A 104 5.30 -13.21 -5.05
N GLY A 105 5.59 -13.94 -6.15
CA GLY A 105 4.59 -14.77 -6.84
C GLY A 105 3.94 -15.83 -5.92
N TYR A 106 4.64 -16.29 -4.88
CA TYR A 106 4.05 -17.11 -3.82
C TYR A 106 2.93 -16.35 -3.11
N THR A 107 3.21 -15.15 -2.62
CA THR A 107 2.24 -14.33 -1.89
C THR A 107 1.06 -13.91 -2.77
N GLU A 108 1.32 -13.60 -4.05
CA GLU A 108 0.26 -13.34 -5.03
C GLU A 108 -0.70 -14.52 -5.13
N ASN A 109 -0.15 -15.70 -5.34
CA ASN A 109 -0.95 -16.91 -5.56
C ASN A 109 -1.74 -17.33 -4.32
N VAL A 110 -1.08 -17.40 -3.17
CA VAL A 110 -1.66 -17.96 -1.94
C VAL A 110 -2.61 -16.97 -1.25
N PHE A 111 -2.35 -15.67 -1.34
CA PHE A 111 -3.05 -14.67 -0.55
C PHE A 111 -3.67 -13.54 -1.36
N LEU A 112 -2.88 -12.87 -2.22
CA LEU A 112 -3.34 -11.65 -2.89
C LEU A 112 -4.43 -11.90 -3.92
N ALA A 113 -4.51 -13.09 -4.51
CA ALA A 113 -5.61 -13.45 -5.40
C ALA A 113 -6.98 -13.32 -4.71
N ARG A 114 -7.09 -13.72 -3.44
CA ARG A 114 -8.30 -13.52 -2.63
C ARG A 114 -8.54 -12.05 -2.30
N VAL A 115 -7.46 -11.30 -1.99
CA VAL A 115 -7.54 -9.86 -1.75
C VAL A 115 -8.07 -9.13 -2.97
N MET A 116 -7.55 -9.44 -4.17
CA MET A 116 -8.01 -8.85 -5.43
C MET A 116 -9.49 -9.13 -5.70
N SER A 117 -9.95 -10.35 -5.43
CA SER A 117 -11.38 -10.70 -5.55
C SER A 117 -12.27 -9.85 -4.63
N GLU A 118 -11.85 -9.64 -3.39
CA GLU A 118 -12.59 -8.81 -2.43
C GLU A 118 -12.53 -7.32 -2.80
N VAL A 119 -11.39 -6.82 -3.26
CA VAL A 119 -11.25 -5.43 -3.74
C VAL A 119 -12.15 -5.19 -4.94
N ALA A 120 -12.22 -6.11 -5.90
CA ALA A 120 -13.10 -5.99 -7.07
C ALA A 120 -14.58 -5.81 -6.70
N VAL A 121 -15.01 -6.41 -5.58
CA VAL A 121 -16.40 -6.31 -5.09
C VAL A 121 -16.60 -5.06 -4.20
N ARG A 122 -15.67 -4.83 -3.25
CA ARG A 122 -15.85 -3.80 -2.21
C ARG A 122 -15.38 -2.41 -2.64
N ALA A 123 -14.46 -2.35 -3.63
CA ALA A 123 -13.84 -1.11 -4.09
C ALA A 123 -13.58 -1.14 -5.61
N PRO A 124 -14.64 -1.18 -6.45
CA PRO A 124 -14.52 -1.48 -7.87
C PRO A 124 -13.73 -0.45 -8.68
N GLY A 125 -13.55 0.76 -8.17
CA GLY A 125 -12.73 1.80 -8.80
C GLY A 125 -11.25 1.79 -8.35
N VAL A 126 -10.91 1.06 -7.28
CA VAL A 126 -9.54 0.99 -6.78
C VAL A 126 -8.70 0.07 -7.66
N GLN A 127 -7.53 0.53 -8.06
CA GLN A 127 -6.56 -0.25 -8.82
C GLN A 127 -5.51 -0.84 -7.88
N LEU A 128 -5.12 -2.09 -8.10
CA LEU A 128 -4.01 -2.74 -7.41
C LEU A 128 -2.89 -3.00 -8.40
N GLU A 129 -1.71 -2.44 -8.13
CA GLU A 129 -0.49 -2.73 -8.86
C GLU A 129 0.43 -3.60 -7.99
N ILE A 130 0.75 -4.80 -8.43
CA ILE A 130 1.64 -5.71 -7.73
C ILE A 130 2.93 -5.83 -8.52
N ARG A 131 4.05 -5.68 -7.83
CA ARG A 131 5.37 -5.89 -8.40
C ARG A 131 6.23 -6.80 -7.51
N PRO A 132 7.15 -7.55 -8.08
CA PRO A 132 8.11 -8.29 -7.28
C PRO A 132 8.99 -7.30 -6.47
N PRO A 133 9.37 -7.62 -5.24
CA PRO A 133 10.35 -6.83 -4.50
C PRO A 133 11.72 -6.95 -5.18
N ASP A 134 12.46 -5.85 -5.28
CA ASP A 134 13.81 -5.85 -5.87
C ASP A 134 14.76 -6.80 -5.10
N ARG A 135 14.60 -6.82 -3.76
CA ARG A 135 15.19 -7.81 -2.85
C ARG A 135 14.17 -8.12 -1.76
N LEU A 136 14.11 -9.38 -1.31
CA LEU A 136 13.13 -9.84 -0.30
C LEU A 136 13.17 -9.08 1.02
N HIS A 137 14.32 -8.48 1.34
CA HIS A 137 14.55 -7.75 2.59
C HIS A 137 14.62 -6.24 2.39
N ASP A 138 14.46 -5.77 1.15
CA ASP A 138 14.60 -4.35 0.83
C ASP A 138 13.29 -3.61 1.10
N THR A 139 13.32 -2.76 2.10
CA THR A 139 12.21 -1.87 2.49
C THR A 139 12.31 -0.49 1.84
N SER A 140 13.35 -0.23 1.04
CA SER A 140 13.61 1.09 0.45
C SER A 140 12.46 1.59 -0.43
N ALA A 141 11.77 0.68 -1.11
CA ALA A 141 10.59 1.03 -1.92
C ALA A 141 9.43 1.60 -1.07
N LEU A 142 9.23 1.11 0.18
CA LEU A 142 8.28 1.69 1.14
C LEU A 142 8.75 3.08 1.61
N GLU A 143 10.04 3.23 1.91
CA GLU A 143 10.62 4.49 2.37
C GLU A 143 10.55 5.57 1.29
N LYS A 144 10.84 5.22 0.04
CA LYS A 144 10.74 6.12 -1.12
C LYS A 144 9.30 6.39 -1.57
N GLY A 145 8.33 5.58 -1.14
CA GLY A 145 6.92 5.68 -1.57
C GLY A 145 6.66 5.13 -2.96
N GLU A 146 7.51 4.28 -3.43
CA GLU A 146 7.33 3.58 -4.69
C GLU A 146 6.29 2.46 -4.58
N VAL A 147 6.10 1.92 -3.34
CA VAL A 147 4.99 1.05 -2.97
C VAL A 147 4.38 1.51 -1.65
N ASP A 148 3.09 1.23 -1.47
CA ASP A 148 2.33 1.53 -0.27
C ASP A 148 2.46 0.42 0.77
N PHE A 149 2.55 -0.83 0.30
CA PHE A 149 2.66 -2.02 1.13
C PHE A 149 3.68 -3.01 0.56
N LEU A 150 4.33 -3.73 1.47
CA LEU A 150 5.04 -4.96 1.16
C LEU A 150 4.33 -6.10 1.88
N VAL A 151 3.99 -7.17 1.15
CA VAL A 151 3.37 -8.37 1.74
C VAL A 151 4.30 -9.54 1.56
N GLY A 152 4.72 -10.10 2.69
CA GLY A 152 5.67 -11.22 2.68
C GLY A 152 6.14 -11.59 4.08
N TRP A 153 7.09 -12.50 4.13
CA TRP A 153 7.74 -12.95 5.36
C TRP A 153 9.22 -12.61 5.32
N ASN A 154 9.84 -12.57 6.51
CA ASN A 154 11.28 -12.33 6.66
C ASN A 154 11.81 -10.97 6.14
N VAL A 155 11.01 -9.94 6.32
CA VAL A 155 11.44 -8.55 6.09
C VAL A 155 12.20 -8.07 7.33
N THR A 156 13.34 -7.43 7.13
CA THR A 156 14.10 -6.83 8.23
C THR A 156 13.35 -5.59 8.76
N PRO A 157 12.96 -5.59 10.04
CA PRO A 157 12.26 -4.43 10.60
C PRO A 157 13.14 -3.18 10.58
N ALA A 158 12.59 -2.06 10.09
CA ALA A 158 13.19 -0.74 10.26
C ALA A 158 12.30 0.10 11.19
N PRO A 159 12.87 1.03 11.98
CA PRO A 159 12.11 1.81 12.97
C PRO A 159 10.93 2.59 12.40
N VAL A 160 11.02 2.98 11.13
CA VAL A 160 9.98 3.73 10.40
C VAL A 160 8.89 2.84 9.80
N LEU A 161 9.02 1.52 9.93
CA LEU A 161 8.06 0.57 9.38
C LEU A 161 7.15 0.01 10.45
N ARG A 162 5.90 -0.12 10.09
CA ARG A 162 4.91 -0.86 10.86
C ARG A 162 4.56 -2.15 10.15
N SER A 163 4.16 -3.14 10.92
CA SER A 163 3.73 -4.41 10.34
C SER A 163 2.57 -5.04 11.10
N ARG A 164 1.90 -5.96 10.41
CA ARG A 164 0.86 -6.82 10.97
C ARG A 164 1.00 -8.23 10.42
N VAL A 165 0.93 -9.23 11.28
CA VAL A 165 0.83 -10.64 10.83
C VAL A 165 -0.52 -10.84 10.15
N LEU A 166 -0.49 -11.45 8.98
CA LEU A 166 -1.67 -11.80 8.19
C LEU A 166 -2.02 -13.28 8.38
N PHE A 167 -1.07 -14.15 8.09
CA PHE A 167 -1.22 -15.60 8.23
C PHE A 167 0.14 -16.26 8.47
N THR A 168 0.09 -17.53 8.83
CA THR A 168 1.28 -18.37 8.98
C THR A 168 1.30 -19.47 7.93
N ASP A 169 2.50 -19.94 7.58
CA ASP A 169 2.70 -21.06 6.68
C ASP A 169 3.89 -21.89 7.12
N GLU A 170 4.00 -23.08 6.61
CA GLU A 170 5.09 -24.01 6.87
C GLU A 170 5.61 -24.61 5.56
N LEU A 171 6.84 -25.08 5.57
CA LEU A 171 7.41 -25.82 4.45
C LEU A 171 7.12 -27.31 4.60
N VAL A 172 6.85 -27.92 3.46
CA VAL A 172 6.66 -29.37 3.32
C VAL A 172 7.49 -29.90 2.18
N CYS A 173 7.79 -31.18 2.21
CA CYS A 173 8.33 -31.89 1.07
C CYS A 173 7.16 -32.38 0.20
N ILE A 174 7.30 -32.26 -1.13
CA ILE A 174 6.36 -32.84 -2.09
C ILE A 174 7.07 -33.84 -2.98
N ALA A 175 6.32 -34.86 -3.36
CA ALA A 175 6.68 -35.88 -4.34
C ALA A 175 5.46 -36.25 -5.15
N ARG A 176 5.62 -36.98 -6.27
CA ARG A 176 4.47 -37.57 -7.00
C ARG A 176 3.68 -38.56 -6.12
N ALA A 177 2.43 -38.78 -6.46
CA ALA A 177 1.64 -39.81 -5.80
C ALA A 177 2.31 -41.20 -5.95
N GLY A 178 2.31 -41.98 -4.87
CA GLY A 178 2.94 -43.30 -4.82
C GLY A 178 4.46 -43.29 -4.94
N HIS A 179 5.10 -42.19 -4.59
CA HIS A 179 6.57 -42.14 -4.56
C HIS A 179 7.12 -43.06 -3.47
N PRO A 180 8.04 -44.01 -3.79
CA PRO A 180 8.45 -45.05 -2.85
C PRO A 180 9.16 -44.52 -1.59
N ALA A 181 9.77 -43.35 -1.67
CA ALA A 181 10.42 -42.74 -0.50
C ALA A 181 9.44 -42.22 0.56
N LEU A 182 8.14 -42.11 0.25
CA LEU A 182 7.09 -41.61 1.16
C LEU A 182 6.21 -42.71 1.75
N GLU A 183 6.34 -43.96 1.36
CA GLU A 183 5.50 -45.10 1.82
C GLU A 183 5.52 -45.24 3.34
N ASP A 184 6.71 -45.11 3.96
CA ASP A 184 6.93 -45.23 5.42
C ASP A 184 7.26 -43.89 6.08
N GLY A 185 6.92 -42.77 5.43
CA GLY A 185 7.34 -41.42 5.81
C GLY A 185 8.72 -41.06 5.25
N LEU A 186 9.02 -39.77 5.24
CA LEU A 186 10.29 -39.24 4.70
C LEU A 186 11.35 -39.14 5.80
N SER A 187 12.32 -40.06 5.79
CA SER A 187 13.47 -39.95 6.69
C SER A 187 14.44 -38.86 6.23
N TYR A 188 15.30 -38.40 7.16
CA TYR A 188 16.33 -37.40 6.85
C TYR A 188 17.30 -37.90 5.77
N GLU A 189 17.76 -39.16 5.88
CA GLU A 189 18.70 -39.80 4.96
C GLU A 189 18.09 -39.89 3.55
N ARG A 190 16.82 -40.29 3.45
CA ARG A 190 16.08 -40.33 2.16
C ARG A 190 15.95 -38.92 1.57
N TYR A 191 15.61 -37.92 2.40
CA TYR A 191 15.46 -36.54 1.96
C TYR A 191 16.77 -36.01 1.36
N VAL A 192 17.90 -36.25 1.98
CA VAL A 192 19.24 -35.77 1.51
C VAL A 192 19.70 -36.55 0.28
N ALA A 193 19.40 -37.86 0.18
CA ALA A 193 19.87 -38.71 -0.91
C ALA A 193 19.08 -38.53 -2.21
N LEU A 194 17.83 -38.10 -2.15
CA LEU A 194 17.00 -37.93 -3.34
C LEU A 194 17.41 -36.68 -4.15
N PRO A 195 17.17 -36.69 -5.48
CA PRO A 195 17.37 -35.49 -6.29
C PRO A 195 16.23 -34.50 -6.06
N HIS A 196 16.57 -33.21 -6.02
CA HIS A 196 15.64 -32.12 -5.74
C HIS A 196 15.38 -31.25 -6.96
N VAL A 197 14.17 -30.76 -7.10
CA VAL A 197 13.89 -29.55 -7.85
C VAL A 197 13.69 -28.38 -6.87
N GLN A 198 14.36 -27.29 -7.13
CA GLN A 198 14.39 -26.12 -6.26
C GLN A 198 13.71 -24.94 -6.94
N PHE A 199 12.78 -24.30 -6.22
CA PHE A 199 12.28 -22.99 -6.58
C PHE A 199 13.35 -21.95 -6.25
N ASP A 200 13.89 -21.32 -7.25
CA ASP A 200 14.99 -20.34 -7.12
C ASP A 200 14.53 -18.99 -7.68
N THR A 201 14.41 -17.99 -6.82
CA THR A 201 14.14 -16.61 -7.24
C THR A 201 15.45 -15.81 -7.24
N PRO A 202 15.56 -14.73 -8.05
CA PRO A 202 16.74 -13.86 -8.06
C PRO A 202 17.09 -13.32 -6.67
N SER A 203 16.07 -13.13 -5.83
CA SER A 203 16.22 -12.87 -4.41
C SER A 203 16.00 -14.17 -3.64
N LYS A 204 17.07 -14.89 -3.32
CA LYS A 204 17.00 -16.14 -2.54
C LYS A 204 16.08 -16.01 -1.37
N THR A 205 15.08 -16.89 -1.29
CA THR A 205 14.14 -16.87 -0.17
C THR A 205 14.87 -17.27 1.10
N THR A 206 14.60 -16.60 2.19
CA THR A 206 15.21 -16.91 3.50
C THR A 206 14.91 -18.35 3.92
N THR A 207 13.84 -18.94 3.42
CA THR A 207 13.47 -20.32 3.68
C THR A 207 14.47 -21.29 3.09
N GLU A 208 14.89 -21.05 1.85
CA GLU A 208 15.97 -21.83 1.23
C GLU A 208 17.26 -21.64 2.01
N LEU A 209 17.57 -20.40 2.40
CA LEU A 209 18.77 -20.12 3.17
C LEU A 209 18.73 -20.85 4.53
N LEU A 210 17.63 -20.82 5.26
CA LEU A 210 17.47 -21.53 6.53
C LEU A 210 17.53 -23.05 6.37
N LEU A 211 16.88 -23.59 5.34
CA LEU A 211 16.95 -25.02 5.05
C LEU A 211 18.37 -25.44 4.71
N HIS A 212 19.03 -24.74 3.80
CA HIS A 212 20.42 -24.99 3.41
C HIS A 212 21.37 -24.84 4.61
N GLU A 213 21.17 -23.85 5.46
CA GLU A 213 21.95 -23.65 6.68
C GLU A 213 21.79 -24.83 7.65
N ARG A 214 20.55 -25.30 7.87
CA ARG A 214 20.30 -26.47 8.73
C ARG A 214 20.90 -27.75 8.19
N LEU A 215 20.88 -27.96 6.88
CA LEU A 215 21.51 -29.10 6.25
C LEU A 215 23.02 -28.99 6.31
N ALA A 216 23.59 -27.81 6.01
CA ALA A 216 25.03 -27.57 6.06
C ALA A 216 25.61 -27.71 7.47
N GLN A 217 24.88 -27.39 8.54
CA GLN A 217 25.25 -27.62 9.93
C GLN A 217 25.47 -29.12 10.23
N ARG A 218 24.84 -30.02 9.45
CA ARG A 218 25.03 -31.49 9.52
C ARG A 218 26.04 -32.01 8.51
N GLY A 219 26.62 -31.14 7.70
CA GLY A 219 27.57 -31.52 6.64
C GLY A 219 26.93 -31.96 5.34
N ASP A 220 25.59 -31.83 5.22
CA ASP A 220 24.86 -32.36 4.08
C ASP A 220 24.49 -31.27 3.06
N ARG A 221 24.49 -31.67 1.79
CA ARG A 221 24.06 -30.83 0.66
C ARG A 221 23.26 -31.70 -0.32
N PRO A 222 21.93 -31.59 -0.32
CA PRO A 222 21.09 -32.32 -1.26
C PRO A 222 21.48 -32.02 -2.71
N PHE A 223 21.40 -33.01 -3.57
CA PHE A 223 21.61 -32.83 -4.99
C PHE A 223 20.42 -32.10 -5.62
N VAL A 224 20.62 -30.84 -5.98
CA VAL A 224 19.62 -30.04 -6.70
C VAL A 224 19.83 -30.23 -8.19
N GLN A 225 18.98 -31.05 -8.81
CA GLN A 225 19.07 -31.36 -10.23
C GLN A 225 18.54 -30.22 -11.11
N PHE A 226 17.44 -29.58 -10.69
CA PHE A 226 16.84 -28.44 -11.41
C PHE A 226 16.61 -27.25 -10.48
N ARG A 227 16.84 -26.04 -11.01
CA ARG A 227 16.46 -24.77 -10.41
C ARG A 227 15.51 -24.04 -11.33
N VAL A 228 14.33 -23.69 -10.84
CA VAL A 228 13.28 -23.06 -11.62
C VAL A 228 12.71 -21.84 -10.88
N GLN A 229 12.22 -20.87 -11.64
CA GLN A 229 11.70 -19.59 -11.08
C GLN A 229 10.18 -19.54 -11.00
N ASN A 230 9.50 -20.65 -11.27
CA ASN A 230 8.04 -20.74 -11.22
C ASN A 230 7.62 -21.93 -10.37
N LEU A 231 6.80 -21.68 -9.34
CA LEU A 231 6.31 -22.70 -8.42
C LEU A 231 5.43 -23.76 -9.11
N LEU A 232 4.65 -23.37 -10.13
CA LEU A 232 3.85 -24.34 -10.90
C LEU A 232 4.76 -25.31 -11.69
N THR A 233 5.88 -24.81 -12.21
CA THR A 233 6.89 -25.66 -12.87
C THR A 233 7.50 -26.67 -11.90
N VAL A 234 7.69 -26.28 -10.62
CA VAL A 234 8.13 -27.23 -9.57
C VAL A 234 7.13 -28.35 -9.41
N ALA A 235 5.84 -28.02 -9.28
CA ALA A 235 4.76 -28.99 -9.12
C ALA A 235 4.67 -29.94 -10.32
N GLU A 236 4.78 -29.44 -11.53
CA GLU A 236 4.74 -30.20 -12.78
C GLU A 236 5.92 -31.19 -12.89
N ILE A 237 7.13 -30.73 -12.59
CA ILE A 237 8.34 -31.59 -12.62
C ILE A 237 8.19 -32.70 -11.58
N VAL A 238 7.81 -32.37 -10.35
CA VAL A 238 7.67 -33.37 -9.27
C VAL A 238 6.59 -34.39 -9.61
N ALA A 239 5.47 -33.96 -10.18
CA ALA A 239 4.38 -34.86 -10.55
C ALA A 239 4.79 -35.92 -11.57
N ASN A 240 5.76 -35.62 -12.45
CA ASN A 240 6.18 -36.45 -13.57
C ASN A 240 7.59 -37.07 -13.41
N SER A 241 8.13 -37.11 -12.19
CA SER A 241 9.46 -37.64 -11.92
C SER A 241 9.59 -38.19 -10.49
N ASP A 242 10.74 -38.80 -10.20
CA ASP A 242 11.11 -39.21 -8.84
C ASP A 242 11.90 -38.10 -8.08
N LEU A 243 11.78 -36.85 -8.52
CA LEU A 243 12.35 -35.73 -7.78
C LEU A 243 11.40 -35.30 -6.67
N ILE A 244 11.98 -34.74 -5.64
CA ILE A 244 11.25 -34.13 -4.55
C ILE A 244 11.48 -32.60 -4.55
N ALA A 245 10.60 -31.87 -3.92
CA ALA A 245 10.79 -30.44 -3.72
C ALA A 245 10.34 -30.02 -2.32
N THR A 246 10.96 -28.97 -1.81
CA THR A 246 10.53 -28.29 -0.59
C THR A 246 9.83 -27.01 -0.97
N VAL A 247 8.55 -26.91 -0.59
CA VAL A 247 7.66 -25.80 -0.94
C VAL A 247 6.73 -25.45 0.22
N SER A 248 6.05 -24.32 0.12
CA SER A 248 5.03 -23.92 1.07
C SER A 248 3.83 -24.88 1.04
N LYS A 249 3.34 -25.25 2.20
CA LYS A 249 2.19 -26.14 2.36
C LYS A 249 0.91 -25.52 1.77
N ARG A 250 0.68 -24.23 2.01
CA ARG A 250 -0.50 -23.52 1.47
C ARG A 250 -0.52 -23.48 -0.05
N PHE A 251 0.63 -23.30 -0.67
CA PHE A 251 0.74 -23.36 -2.12
C PHE A 251 0.34 -24.76 -2.62
N VAL A 252 0.94 -25.79 -2.05
CA VAL A 252 0.71 -27.17 -2.51
C VAL A 252 -0.74 -27.61 -2.34
N ILE A 253 -1.39 -27.28 -1.21
CA ILE A 253 -2.78 -27.68 -0.95
C ILE A 253 -3.70 -27.26 -2.10
N SER A 254 -3.46 -26.10 -2.71
CA SER A 254 -4.25 -25.60 -3.85
C SER A 254 -4.08 -26.43 -5.14
N TYR A 255 -3.01 -27.21 -5.24
CA TYR A 255 -2.63 -27.94 -6.46
C TYR A 255 -2.52 -29.45 -6.29
N LEU A 256 -2.71 -29.99 -5.08
CA LEU A 256 -2.55 -31.40 -4.77
C LEU A 256 -3.32 -32.32 -5.72
N GLN A 257 -4.60 -32.04 -5.94
CA GLN A 257 -5.46 -32.85 -6.79
C GLN A 257 -5.09 -32.73 -8.27
N GLN A 258 -4.80 -31.51 -8.71
CA GLN A 258 -4.47 -31.23 -10.11
C GLN A 258 -3.21 -31.98 -10.56
N TYR A 259 -2.18 -32.00 -9.72
CA TYR A 259 -0.89 -32.59 -10.06
C TYR A 259 -0.65 -33.97 -9.43
N GLN A 260 -1.63 -34.54 -8.73
CA GLN A 260 -1.49 -35.83 -8.04
C GLN A 260 -0.22 -35.91 -7.18
N LEU A 261 -0.04 -34.92 -6.31
CA LEU A 261 1.12 -34.82 -5.43
C LEU A 261 0.84 -35.45 -4.06
N SER A 262 1.87 -35.99 -3.44
CA SER A 262 1.92 -36.39 -2.05
C SER A 262 2.71 -35.38 -1.23
N ILE A 263 2.29 -35.14 0.01
CA ILE A 263 2.97 -34.26 0.98
C ILE A 263 3.61 -35.13 2.08
N ALA A 264 4.83 -34.78 2.45
CA ALA A 264 5.49 -35.28 3.65
C ALA A 264 5.98 -34.11 4.51
N GLU A 265 6.03 -34.31 5.81
CA GLU A 265 6.69 -33.38 6.72
C GLU A 265 8.19 -33.34 6.44
N LEU A 266 8.78 -32.15 6.59
CA LEU A 266 10.23 -32.04 6.46
C LEU A 266 10.92 -32.73 7.64
N PRO A 267 11.96 -33.55 7.38
CA PRO A 267 12.75 -34.16 8.44
C PRO A 267 13.71 -33.17 9.13
N VAL A 268 13.53 -31.89 8.88
CA VAL A 268 14.29 -30.78 9.44
C VAL A 268 13.33 -29.75 10.03
N ARG A 269 13.51 -29.42 11.29
CA ARG A 269 12.67 -28.40 11.95
C ARG A 269 13.07 -27.00 11.45
N LEU A 270 12.12 -26.31 10.90
CA LEU A 270 12.20 -24.91 10.47
C LEU A 270 11.21 -24.03 11.25
N PRO A 271 11.52 -22.76 11.43
CA PRO A 271 10.55 -21.84 12.04
C PRO A 271 9.31 -21.67 11.15
N VAL A 272 8.18 -21.46 11.78
CA VAL A 272 6.93 -21.13 11.09
C VAL A 272 7.07 -19.77 10.39
N MET A 273 6.69 -19.70 9.13
CA MET A 273 6.73 -18.49 8.34
C MET A 273 5.57 -17.58 8.71
N GLN A 274 5.85 -16.38 9.19
CA GLN A 274 4.84 -15.37 9.46
C GLN A 274 4.76 -14.41 8.27
N ASN A 275 3.75 -14.55 7.44
CA ASN A 275 3.48 -13.59 6.39
C ASN A 275 2.85 -12.32 6.99
N ARG A 276 3.45 -11.17 6.67
CA ARG A 276 3.08 -9.88 7.23
C ARG A 276 2.81 -8.87 6.12
N ALA A 277 1.90 -7.94 6.38
CA ALA A 277 1.87 -6.68 5.67
C ALA A 277 2.80 -5.69 6.39
N TRP A 278 3.58 -4.97 5.61
CA TRP A 278 4.48 -3.91 6.05
C TRP A 278 4.12 -2.61 5.34
N TRP A 279 4.19 -1.49 6.07
CA TRP A 279 3.93 -0.15 5.53
C TRP A 279 4.76 0.88 6.28
N HIS A 280 5.02 2.01 5.64
CA HIS A 280 5.75 3.12 6.26
C HIS A 280 4.86 3.88 7.26
N GLU A 281 5.43 4.40 8.34
CA GLU A 281 4.71 5.17 9.39
C GLU A 281 3.88 6.31 8.82
N ARG A 282 4.37 7.02 7.77
CA ARG A 282 3.63 8.11 7.11
C ARG A 282 2.26 7.68 6.58
N MET A 283 2.11 6.39 6.19
CA MET A 283 0.87 5.83 5.66
C MET A 283 -0.07 5.33 6.75
N HIS A 284 0.39 5.35 8.02
CA HIS A 284 -0.35 4.72 9.12
C HIS A 284 -1.72 5.37 9.38
N ARG A 285 -1.81 6.69 9.21
CA ARG A 285 -3.03 7.48 9.44
C ARG A 285 -3.86 7.71 8.18
N GLU A 286 -3.36 7.34 7.02
CA GLU A 286 -4.08 7.49 5.75
C GLU A 286 -5.33 6.61 5.73
N PRO A 287 -6.54 7.16 5.45
CA PRO A 287 -7.80 6.42 5.52
C PRO A 287 -7.82 5.19 4.60
N TYR A 288 -7.34 5.30 3.35
CA TYR A 288 -7.28 4.16 2.45
C TYR A 288 -6.32 3.07 2.92
N SER A 289 -5.20 3.47 3.53
CA SER A 289 -4.23 2.53 4.09
C SER A 289 -4.82 1.77 5.28
N HIS A 290 -5.61 2.46 6.12
CA HIS A 290 -6.33 1.81 7.23
C HIS A 290 -7.35 0.79 6.72
N TRP A 291 -8.17 1.17 5.72
CA TRP A 291 -9.14 0.29 5.09
C TRP A 291 -8.46 -0.95 4.49
N PHE A 292 -7.42 -0.75 3.69
CA PHE A 292 -6.73 -1.85 3.02
C PHE A 292 -6.08 -2.82 4.02
N ARG A 293 -5.42 -2.31 5.06
CA ARG A 293 -4.88 -3.14 6.15
C ARG A 293 -5.95 -3.95 6.89
N SER A 294 -7.13 -3.37 7.06
CA SER A 294 -8.25 -4.06 7.68
C SER A 294 -8.74 -5.20 6.80
N LEU A 295 -8.83 -4.97 5.50
CA LEU A 295 -9.16 -5.99 4.50
C LEU A 295 -8.12 -7.12 4.48
N LEU A 296 -6.83 -6.79 4.42
CA LEU A 296 -5.76 -7.79 4.47
C LEU A 296 -5.85 -8.65 5.74
N ALA A 297 -6.11 -8.02 6.88
CA ALA A 297 -6.22 -8.73 8.15
C ALA A 297 -7.49 -9.59 8.26
N GLU A 298 -8.60 -9.16 7.68
CA GLU A 298 -9.84 -9.92 7.61
C GLU A 298 -9.63 -11.21 6.81
N ILE A 299 -9.06 -11.09 5.60
CA ILE A 299 -8.77 -12.23 4.73
C ILE A 299 -7.72 -13.14 5.38
N GLY A 300 -6.68 -12.57 6.00
CA GLY A 300 -5.66 -13.34 6.69
C GLY A 300 -6.18 -14.23 7.82
N LYS A 301 -7.27 -13.84 8.49
CA LYS A 301 -7.91 -14.67 9.53
C LYS A 301 -8.63 -15.90 8.98
N THR A 302 -8.97 -15.90 7.70
CA THR A 302 -9.66 -17.03 7.06
C THR A 302 -8.69 -18.00 6.40
N MET A 303 -7.39 -17.73 6.50
CA MET A 303 -6.30 -18.56 6.01
C MET A 303 -5.93 -19.63 7.05
#